data_b01d659122c636e7fe285534e6386a1f
#
_entry.id   b01d659122c636e7fe285534e6386a1f
#
_cell.length_a   1.000
_cell.length_b   1.000
_cell.length_c   1.000
_cell.angle_alpha   90.00
_cell.angle_beta   90.00
_cell.angle_gamma   90.00
#
_symmetry.space_group_name_H-M   'P 1'
#
loop_
_entity.id
_entity.type
_entity.pdbx_description
1 polymer ?
#
loop_
_entity_poly.entity_id
_entity_poly.type
_entity_poly.pdbx_seq_one_letter_code
_entity_poly.pdbx_strand_id
1 'polypeptide(L)'
;DYVECFVEDCGYTSVWDEFAGQLKEEFGLPSFPLMNTTSWLCQQRYGWSFDEAQQIKQVERSTKPMLFIHGDADTYVPYSMLRPLYEAKRHGRKAIFIAKDSEHAMAYRDHHKEYTEKVKEFVGE
;
A
#
# COMPACT_ATOMS: atom_id res chain seq x y z
N ASP A 1 17.55 10.24 13.55
CA ASP A 1 16.45 9.57 12.86
C ASP A 1 15.16 9.87 13.65
N TYR A 2 14.27 10.67 13.06
CA TYR A 2 13.07 11.19 13.74
C TYR A 2 11.83 10.30 13.55
N VAL A 3 11.92 9.25 12.72
CA VAL A 3 10.82 8.34 12.47
C VAL A 3 10.98 7.10 13.35
N GLU A 4 10.03 6.85 14.22
CA GLU A 4 10.05 5.69 15.13
C GLU A 4 9.31 4.48 14.56
N CYS A 5 8.17 4.71 13.91
CA CYS A 5 7.37 3.66 13.28
C CYS A 5 6.58 4.21 12.08
N PHE A 6 5.97 3.32 11.32
CA PHE A 6 5.07 3.64 10.22
C PHE A 6 3.69 3.02 10.46
N VAL A 7 2.65 3.75 10.09
CA VAL A 7 1.30 3.24 9.92
C VAL A 7 0.97 3.35 8.44
N GLU A 8 0.81 2.21 7.80
CA GLU A 8 0.50 2.11 6.38
C GLU A 8 -0.98 1.73 6.25
N ASP A 9 -1.78 2.61 5.66
CA ASP A 9 -3.22 2.46 5.51
C ASP A 9 -3.58 2.41 4.01
N CYS A 10 -4.10 1.29 3.56
CA CYS A 10 -4.47 1.00 2.18
C CYS A 10 -3.31 1.11 1.17
N GLY A 11 -2.11 0.63 1.53
CA GLY A 11 -0.96 0.69 0.66
C GLY A 11 -0.98 -0.34 -0.47
N TYR A 12 -0.31 0.00 -1.55
CA TYR A 12 -0.16 -0.84 -2.73
C TYR A 12 1.28 -1.39 -2.86
N THR A 13 1.42 -2.51 -3.57
CA THR A 13 2.70 -3.22 -3.73
C THR A 13 3.70 -2.45 -4.58
N SER A 14 3.23 -1.87 -5.70
CA SER A 14 4.01 -1.02 -6.59
C SER A 14 3.11 -0.08 -7.38
N VAL A 15 3.67 1.01 -7.89
CA VAL A 15 2.96 1.92 -8.83
C VAL A 15 2.54 1.16 -10.08
N TRP A 16 3.37 0.24 -10.56
CA TRP A 16 3.03 -0.59 -11.71
C TRP A 16 1.79 -1.43 -11.48
N ASP A 17 1.75 -2.18 -10.37
CA ASP A 17 0.63 -3.07 -10.06
C ASP A 17 -0.68 -2.30 -9.89
N GLU A 18 -0.62 -1.18 -9.18
CA GLU A 18 -1.78 -0.33 -8.95
C GLU A 18 -2.34 0.24 -10.25
N PHE A 19 -1.49 0.88 -11.06
CA PHE A 19 -1.94 1.49 -12.32
C PHE A 19 -2.37 0.47 -13.36
N ALA A 20 -1.70 -0.68 -13.45
CA ALA A 20 -2.10 -1.75 -14.34
C ALA A 20 -3.46 -2.35 -13.94
N GLY A 21 -3.71 -2.48 -12.64
CA GLY A 21 -5.00 -2.90 -12.09
C GLY A 21 -6.12 -1.93 -12.45
N GLN A 22 -5.94 -0.64 -12.16
CA GLN A 22 -6.90 0.41 -12.48
C GLN A 22 -7.19 0.52 -13.98
N LEU A 23 -6.14 0.45 -14.81
CA LEU A 23 -6.28 0.47 -16.27
C LEU A 23 -7.16 -0.67 -16.79
N LYS A 24 -7.00 -1.85 -16.22
CA LYS A 24 -7.79 -3.03 -16.57
C LYS A 24 -9.23 -2.93 -16.06
N GLU A 25 -9.43 -2.51 -14.82
CA GLU A 25 -10.76 -2.49 -14.18
C GLU A 25 -11.63 -1.35 -14.70
N GLU A 26 -11.09 -0.14 -14.84
CA GLU A 26 -11.87 1.02 -15.26
C GLU A 26 -12.03 1.13 -16.77
N PHE A 27 -11.00 0.74 -17.53
CA PHE A 27 -10.98 0.94 -18.98
C PHE A 27 -10.97 -0.37 -19.79
N GLY A 28 -10.81 -1.52 -19.16
CA GLY A 28 -10.69 -2.81 -19.84
C GLY A 28 -9.46 -2.92 -20.73
N LEU A 29 -8.44 -2.09 -20.51
CA LEU A 29 -7.25 -2.01 -21.36
C LEU A 29 -6.11 -2.86 -20.80
N PRO A 30 -5.28 -3.47 -21.68
CA PRO A 30 -4.07 -4.16 -21.27
C PRO A 30 -2.99 -3.15 -20.86
N SER A 31 -2.08 -3.58 -19.99
CA SER A 31 -0.96 -2.74 -19.54
C SER A 31 0.00 -2.37 -20.68
N PHE A 32 0.25 -3.29 -21.62
CA PHE A 32 1.07 -3.00 -22.81
C PHE A 32 0.19 -2.52 -23.98
N PRO A 33 0.59 -1.48 -24.75
CA PRO A 33 1.85 -0.71 -24.62
C PRO A 33 1.75 0.53 -23.71
N LEU A 34 0.55 0.84 -23.19
CA LEU A 34 0.25 2.13 -22.56
C LEU A 34 1.11 2.35 -21.30
N MET A 35 1.16 1.37 -20.40
CA MET A 35 1.96 1.44 -19.17
C MET A 35 3.46 1.62 -19.46
N ASN A 36 3.98 0.88 -20.44
CA ASN A 36 5.39 0.97 -20.83
C ASN A 36 5.73 2.35 -21.38
N THR A 37 4.88 2.88 -22.25
CA THR A 37 5.07 4.21 -22.84
C THR A 37 4.97 5.31 -21.78
N THR A 38 4.00 5.21 -20.88
CA THR A 38 3.80 6.18 -19.80
C THR A 38 4.97 6.14 -18.80
N SER A 39 5.42 4.94 -18.41
CA SER A 39 6.58 4.77 -17.53
C SER A 39 7.85 5.35 -18.15
N TRP A 40 8.09 5.08 -19.45
CA TRP A 40 9.20 5.69 -20.19
C TRP A 40 9.11 7.22 -20.22
N LEU A 41 7.95 7.78 -20.50
CA LEU A 41 7.75 9.24 -20.52
C LEU A 41 7.97 9.85 -19.12
N CYS A 42 7.51 9.17 -18.08
CA CYS A 42 7.75 9.55 -16.69
C CYS A 42 9.26 9.60 -16.38
N GLN A 43 10.01 8.60 -16.80
CA GLN A 43 11.47 8.55 -16.67
C GLN A 43 12.12 9.74 -17.39
N GLN A 44 11.71 10.06 -18.61
CA GLN A 44 12.28 11.17 -19.37
C GLN A 44 11.97 12.54 -18.76
N ARG A 45 10.78 12.71 -18.20
CA ARG A 45 10.29 14.01 -17.72
C ARG A 45 10.60 14.27 -16.25
N TYR A 46 10.58 13.23 -15.42
CA TYR A 46 10.66 13.34 -13.95
C TYR A 46 11.84 12.58 -13.34
N GLY A 47 12.56 11.80 -14.13
CA GLY A 47 13.76 11.08 -13.68
C GLY A 47 13.51 9.78 -12.94
N TRP A 48 12.27 9.25 -12.95
CA TRP A 48 11.94 7.95 -12.36
C TRP A 48 10.93 7.18 -13.20
N SER A 49 10.98 5.86 -13.14
CA SER A 49 10.07 4.96 -13.83
C SER A 49 9.11 4.26 -12.86
N PHE A 50 8.01 3.72 -13.37
CA PHE A 50 7.06 2.95 -12.56
C PHE A 50 7.70 1.70 -11.95
N ASP A 51 8.69 1.12 -12.61
CA ASP A 51 9.44 -0.04 -12.11
C ASP A 51 10.33 0.27 -10.91
N GLU A 52 10.71 1.55 -10.71
CA GLU A 52 11.50 1.99 -9.57
C GLU A 52 10.63 2.23 -8.33
N ALA A 53 9.37 2.61 -8.51
CA ALA A 53 8.42 2.92 -7.44
C ALA A 53 7.76 1.63 -6.91
N GLN A 54 8.54 0.85 -6.17
CA GLN A 54 8.11 -0.43 -5.59
C GLN A 54 8.08 -0.33 -4.06
N GLN A 55 6.89 -0.10 -3.51
CA GLN A 55 6.67 0.01 -2.06
C GLN A 55 7.05 -1.27 -1.33
N ILE A 56 6.75 -2.43 -1.93
CA ILE A 56 7.10 -3.72 -1.37
C ILE A 56 8.61 -3.87 -1.08
N LYS A 57 9.47 -3.34 -1.95
CA LYS A 57 10.93 -3.34 -1.74
C LYS A 57 11.35 -2.39 -0.61
N GLN A 58 10.65 -1.28 -0.43
CA GLN A 58 10.93 -0.36 0.68
C GLN A 58 10.49 -0.99 2.02
N VAL A 59 9.34 -1.65 2.04
CA VAL A 59 8.86 -2.42 3.20
C VAL A 59 9.86 -3.53 3.57
N GLU A 60 10.36 -4.28 2.59
CA GLU A 60 11.34 -5.35 2.80
C GLU A 60 12.65 -4.84 3.46
N ARG A 61 13.12 -3.67 3.03
CA ARG A 61 14.37 -3.06 3.55
C ARG A 61 14.18 -2.36 4.89
N SER A 62 12.96 -1.95 5.22
CA SER A 62 12.69 -1.18 6.43
C SER A 62 12.93 -2.02 7.68
N THR A 63 13.69 -1.47 8.63
CA THR A 63 13.89 -2.04 9.97
C THR A 63 12.95 -1.44 11.02
N LYS A 64 12.24 -0.36 10.68
CA LYS A 64 11.32 0.33 11.58
C LYS A 64 10.04 -0.49 11.80
N PRO A 65 9.40 -0.40 12.97
CA PRO A 65 8.09 -0.99 13.18
C PRO A 65 7.07 -0.51 12.16
N MET A 66 6.18 -1.40 11.70
CA MET A 66 5.11 -1.06 10.75
C MET A 66 3.78 -1.69 11.15
N LEU A 67 2.74 -0.87 11.21
CA LEU A 67 1.35 -1.30 11.32
C LEU A 67 0.72 -1.21 9.92
N PHE A 68 0.15 -2.30 9.45
CA PHE A 68 -0.56 -2.39 8.17
C PHE A 68 -2.07 -2.39 8.42
N ILE A 69 -2.77 -1.48 7.77
CA ILE A 69 -4.23 -1.34 7.87
C ILE A 69 -4.82 -1.45 6.46
N HIS A 70 -5.89 -2.22 6.32
CA HIS A 70 -6.58 -2.33 5.03
C HIS A 70 -8.05 -2.71 5.22
N GLY A 71 -8.93 -2.14 4.41
CA GLY A 71 -10.32 -2.58 4.31
C GLY A 71 -10.44 -3.85 3.46
N ASP A 72 -11.17 -4.86 3.93
CA ASP A 72 -11.31 -6.10 3.17
C ASP A 72 -12.31 -6.00 2.00
N ALA A 73 -13.07 -4.90 1.92
CA ALA A 73 -13.92 -4.53 0.79
C ALA A 73 -13.27 -3.51 -0.15
N ASP A 74 -11.96 -3.20 0.03
CA ASP A 74 -11.22 -2.27 -0.81
C ASP A 74 -10.98 -2.89 -2.20
N THR A 75 -11.60 -2.27 -3.21
CA THR A 75 -11.44 -2.64 -4.63
C THR A 75 -10.58 -1.62 -5.39
N TYR A 76 -10.36 -0.44 -4.83
CA TYR A 76 -9.55 0.61 -5.45
C TYR A 76 -8.06 0.27 -5.34
N VAL A 77 -7.55 0.07 -4.13
CA VAL A 77 -6.29 -0.64 -3.88
C VAL A 77 -6.66 -2.03 -3.39
N PRO A 78 -6.60 -3.06 -4.25
CA PRO A 78 -7.15 -4.36 -3.92
C PRO A 78 -6.63 -4.92 -2.59
N TYR A 79 -7.54 -5.39 -1.73
CA TYR A 79 -7.20 -6.02 -0.45
C TYR A 79 -6.12 -7.10 -0.58
N SER A 80 -6.05 -7.78 -1.73
CA SER A 80 -5.02 -8.77 -2.03
C SER A 80 -3.58 -8.24 -1.98
N MET A 81 -3.38 -6.92 -2.05
CA MET A 81 -2.06 -6.29 -1.95
C MET A 81 -1.53 -6.22 -0.51
N LEU A 82 -2.41 -6.27 0.50
CA LEU A 82 -2.02 -6.22 1.91
C LEU A 82 -1.08 -7.36 2.31
N ARG A 83 -1.43 -8.58 1.93
CA ARG A 83 -0.69 -9.77 2.36
C ARG A 83 0.76 -9.80 1.84
N PRO A 84 1.03 -9.56 0.56
CA PRO A 84 2.40 -9.45 0.05
C PRO A 84 3.23 -8.38 0.77
N LEU A 85 2.66 -7.21 1.05
CA LEU A 85 3.33 -6.14 1.80
C LEU A 85 3.67 -6.58 3.23
N TYR A 86 2.70 -7.15 3.94
CA TYR A 86 2.90 -7.64 5.29
C TYR A 86 3.96 -8.76 5.36
N GLU A 87 3.95 -9.68 4.41
CA GLU A 87 4.93 -10.77 4.33
C GLU A 87 6.33 -10.27 3.95
N ALA A 88 6.42 -9.24 3.10
CA ALA A 88 7.69 -8.60 2.74
C ALA A 88 8.40 -7.93 3.92
N LYS A 89 7.67 -7.52 4.95
CA LYS A 89 8.23 -6.95 6.18
C LYS A 89 8.95 -8.02 6.99
N ARG A 90 10.26 -8.14 6.79
CA ARG A 90 11.11 -9.17 7.42
C ARG A 90 11.77 -8.72 8.71
N HIS A 91 12.00 -7.42 8.88
CA HIS A 91 12.74 -6.86 9.99
C HIS A 91 11.90 -5.86 10.80
N GLY A 92 12.11 -5.82 12.10
CA GLY A 92 11.35 -4.95 13.00
C GLY A 92 9.95 -5.50 13.32
N ARG A 93 9.32 -4.87 14.32
CA ARG A 93 7.96 -5.23 14.75
C ARG A 93 6.96 -4.94 13.64
N LYS A 94 6.02 -5.83 13.43
CA LYS A 94 4.90 -5.63 12.52
C LYS A 94 3.59 -6.05 13.16
N ALA A 95 2.52 -5.37 12.78
CA ALA A 95 1.14 -5.71 13.14
C ALA A 95 0.22 -5.47 11.95
N ILE A 96 -0.97 -6.02 12.01
CA ILE A 96 -1.98 -5.91 10.97
C ILE A 96 -3.34 -5.59 11.61
N PHE A 97 -4.10 -4.71 10.97
CA PHE A 97 -5.50 -4.45 11.26
C PHE A 97 -6.32 -4.52 9.97
N ILE A 98 -7.23 -5.48 9.92
CA ILE A 98 -8.15 -5.64 8.79
C ILE A 98 -9.48 -5.01 9.20
N ALA A 99 -9.85 -3.93 8.51
CA ALA A 99 -11.12 -3.23 8.71
C ALA A 99 -12.21 -3.96 7.91
N LYS A 100 -13.06 -4.70 8.65
CA LYS A 100 -14.08 -5.53 8.05
C LYS A 100 -15.14 -4.69 7.32
N ASP A 101 -15.52 -5.14 6.12
CA ASP A 101 -16.53 -4.49 5.26
C ASP A 101 -16.22 -3.01 4.93
N SER A 102 -14.95 -2.58 5.07
CA SER A 102 -14.52 -1.22 4.75
C SER A 102 -13.93 -1.13 3.34
N GLU A 103 -14.36 -0.11 2.62
CA GLU A 103 -13.82 0.28 1.32
C GLU A 103 -12.47 1.04 1.47
N HIS A 104 -11.92 1.49 0.34
CA HIS A 104 -10.65 2.22 0.29
C HIS A 104 -10.64 3.44 1.22
N ALA A 105 -9.65 3.51 2.09
CA ALA A 105 -9.43 4.59 3.06
C ALA A 105 -10.59 4.83 4.05
N MET A 106 -11.50 3.86 4.21
CA MET A 106 -12.66 4.01 5.09
C MET A 106 -12.49 3.33 6.46
N ALA A 107 -11.38 2.64 6.71
CA ALA A 107 -11.12 1.93 7.95
C ALA A 107 -11.29 2.80 9.21
N TYR A 108 -10.77 4.01 9.19
CA TYR A 108 -10.93 4.97 10.30
C TYR A 108 -12.38 5.43 10.49
N ARG A 109 -13.12 5.69 9.42
CA ARG A 109 -14.51 6.11 9.48
C ARG A 109 -15.41 5.00 10.04
N ASP A 110 -15.23 3.77 9.52
CA ASP A 110 -16.14 2.66 9.79
C ASP A 110 -15.82 1.98 11.13
N HIS A 111 -14.55 1.97 11.54
CA HIS A 111 -14.06 1.31 12.76
C HIS A 111 -13.25 2.28 13.66
N HIS A 112 -13.73 3.51 13.83
CA HIS A 112 -13.01 4.60 14.51
C HIS A 112 -12.37 4.19 15.84
N LYS A 113 -13.11 3.49 16.69
CA LYS A 113 -12.64 3.10 18.02
C LYS A 113 -11.52 2.06 17.91
N GLU A 114 -11.76 0.98 17.18
CA GLU A 114 -10.79 -0.12 17.00
C GLU A 114 -9.52 0.36 16.29
N TYR A 115 -9.68 1.19 15.24
CA TYR A 115 -8.57 1.81 14.52
C TYR A 115 -7.70 2.64 15.47
N THR A 116 -8.33 3.53 16.25
CA THR A 116 -7.62 4.42 17.18
C THR A 116 -6.90 3.63 18.27
N GLU A 117 -7.57 2.63 18.86
CA GLU A 117 -6.97 1.75 19.87
C GLU A 117 -5.78 0.99 19.29
N LYS A 118 -5.90 0.47 18.06
CA LYS A 118 -4.83 -0.29 17.39
C LYS A 118 -3.60 0.56 17.08
N VAL A 119 -3.83 1.79 16.60
CA VAL A 119 -2.74 2.74 16.35
C VAL A 119 -2.05 3.11 17.65
N LYS A 120 -2.78 3.47 18.70
CA LYS A 120 -2.22 3.82 20.02
C LYS A 120 -1.42 2.68 20.62
N GLU A 121 -1.97 1.47 20.65
CA GLU A 121 -1.27 0.27 21.10
C GLU A 121 0.04 0.06 20.33
N PHE A 122 0.01 0.30 19.03
CA PHE A 122 1.18 0.10 18.18
C PHE A 122 2.25 1.16 18.38
N VAL A 123 1.89 2.43 18.53
CA VAL A 123 2.86 3.51 18.76
C VAL A 123 3.35 3.61 20.20
N GLY A 124 2.71 2.90 21.13
CA GLY A 124 3.13 2.83 22.53
C GLY A 124 2.49 3.89 23.44
N GLU A 125 1.30 4.38 23.07
CA GLU A 125 0.48 5.28 23.89
C GLU A 125 -0.63 4.57 24.67
#